data_6921eac54f8bcd458e0f3a74bea36825
#
_entry.id   6921eac54f8bcd458e0f3a74bea36825
#
_cell.length_a   1.000
_cell.length_b   1.000
_cell.length_c   1.000
_cell.angle_alpha   90.00
_cell.angle_beta   90.00
_cell.angle_gamma   90.00
#
_symmetry.space_group_name_H-M   'P 1'
#
loop_
_entity.id
_entity.type
_entity.pdbx_description
1 polymer ?
#
loop_
_entity_poly.entity_id
_entity_poly.type
_entity_poly.pdbx_seq_one_letter_code
_entity_poly.pdbx_strand_id
1 'polypeptide(L)'
;MGEGNSAQGPVRFGEFEVDFRAGELRKADLKIRLQKQPFQILEILLARAGEVVSREELQQHIWPADTFVDFDQGLSNAIKRLREALCDSVESPRFIETIPRRGYRFIGMVENRVTSRIQSLAVLPLENLSGDPEQEYFADGLTEALITNLVKISALHVVSRTSVMQYKGVHRPLREITRELGVDAVVEGTVRRAGVRVCISAQLVDARVDRHLWAESYERDLRDILVLQADVAGAIVQEVRAKLTLQEQEKLARTRQVDPEAYEAYLKGRYYWNRRTPEGVRRGYQYFQRAIEKDPTYAAAYAGLADFAGVAGWWGFVPPEQGCGRAKKAAQTSLDIEETAEAHASLGWGIIHYDFDVVAAEKEFQMAIRLDPRYATAHQWYAHFLGYMGRWD
;
A
#
# COMPACT_ATOMS: atom_id res chain seq x y z
N MET A 1 11.65 -34.42 -0.89
CA MET A 1 10.45 -33.94 -1.59
C MET A 1 10.53 -32.45 -1.56
N GLY A 2 11.04 -31.83 -2.63
CA GLY A 2 11.20 -30.39 -2.74
C GLY A 2 9.90 -29.82 -3.33
N GLU A 3 9.23 -28.96 -2.58
CA GLU A 3 8.10 -28.19 -3.07
C GLU A 3 8.59 -27.25 -4.18
N GLY A 4 8.26 -27.60 -5.43
CA GLY A 4 8.53 -26.77 -6.59
C GLY A 4 7.74 -25.48 -6.49
N ASN A 5 8.44 -24.37 -6.57
CA ASN A 5 7.92 -23.01 -6.59
C ASN A 5 7.06 -22.77 -7.85
N SER A 6 5.78 -23.15 -7.79
CA SER A 6 4.83 -23.18 -8.93
C SER A 6 4.03 -21.88 -9.15
N ALA A 7 4.57 -20.73 -8.73
CA ALA A 7 3.86 -19.44 -8.75
C ALA A 7 4.45 -18.39 -9.73
N GLN A 8 5.35 -18.77 -10.65
CA GLN A 8 5.98 -17.80 -11.55
C GLN A 8 5.23 -17.69 -12.88
N GLY A 9 4.85 -16.44 -13.25
CA GLY A 9 4.36 -16.11 -14.59
C GLY A 9 5.49 -16.14 -15.63
N PRO A 10 5.21 -15.80 -16.93
CA PRO A 10 6.22 -15.83 -17.98
C PRO A 10 7.39 -14.88 -17.66
N VAL A 11 8.61 -15.36 -17.86
CA VAL A 11 9.87 -14.64 -17.63
C VAL A 11 10.35 -14.05 -18.96
N ARG A 12 10.73 -12.77 -18.98
CA ARG A 12 11.29 -12.09 -20.16
C ARG A 12 12.79 -11.82 -20.01
N PHE A 13 13.51 -11.93 -21.12
CA PHE A 13 14.91 -11.54 -21.19
C PHE A 13 15.27 -11.15 -22.64
N GLY A 14 15.79 -9.97 -22.83
CA GLY A 14 16.00 -9.43 -24.16
C GLY A 14 14.72 -9.44 -25.00
N GLU A 15 14.75 -10.09 -26.16
CA GLU A 15 13.61 -10.24 -27.06
C GLU A 15 12.79 -11.53 -26.86
N PHE A 16 13.10 -12.29 -25.80
CA PHE A 16 12.49 -13.59 -25.51
C PHE A 16 11.56 -13.54 -24.31
N GLU A 17 10.51 -14.37 -24.40
CA GLU A 17 9.57 -14.66 -23.30
C GLU A 17 9.46 -16.17 -23.11
N VAL A 18 9.62 -16.67 -21.89
CA VAL A 18 9.47 -18.08 -21.56
C VAL A 18 8.35 -18.30 -20.55
N ASP A 19 7.41 -19.18 -20.91
CA ASP A 19 6.36 -19.64 -20.00
C ASP A 19 6.69 -21.07 -19.56
N PHE A 20 7.12 -21.21 -18.30
CA PHE A 20 7.49 -22.51 -17.73
C PHE A 20 6.29 -23.45 -17.54
N ARG A 21 5.05 -22.90 -17.36
CA ARG A 21 3.84 -23.70 -17.20
C ARG A 21 3.38 -24.27 -18.53
N ALA A 22 3.44 -23.45 -19.58
CA ALA A 22 3.11 -23.87 -20.93
C ALA A 22 4.24 -24.66 -21.61
N GLY A 23 5.47 -24.61 -21.07
CA GLY A 23 6.65 -25.18 -21.71
C GLY A 23 7.03 -24.48 -23.01
N GLU A 24 6.79 -23.16 -23.09
CA GLU A 24 6.94 -22.39 -24.33
C GLU A 24 8.01 -21.32 -24.21
N LEU A 25 8.85 -21.22 -25.24
CA LEU A 25 9.73 -20.10 -25.49
C LEU A 25 9.20 -19.31 -26.69
N ARG A 26 9.11 -17.99 -26.59
CA ARG A 26 8.66 -17.08 -27.65
C ARG A 26 9.67 -15.97 -27.90
N LYS A 27 9.71 -15.49 -29.14
CA LYS A 27 10.43 -14.31 -29.56
C LYS A 27 9.47 -13.42 -30.35
N ALA A 28 9.17 -12.21 -29.87
CA ALA A 28 8.22 -11.29 -30.49
C ALA A 28 6.93 -12.00 -30.93
N ASP A 29 6.27 -12.71 -30.01
CA ASP A 29 5.05 -13.52 -30.19
C ASP A 29 5.19 -14.79 -31.06
N LEU A 30 6.34 -15.04 -31.68
CA LEU A 30 6.60 -16.26 -32.41
C LEU A 30 7.08 -17.38 -31.49
N LYS A 31 6.39 -18.52 -31.50
CA LYS A 31 6.76 -19.69 -30.71
C LYS A 31 8.02 -20.36 -31.28
N ILE A 32 9.05 -20.50 -30.46
CA ILE A 32 10.29 -21.22 -30.75
C ILE A 32 10.15 -22.64 -30.21
N ARG A 33 10.34 -23.63 -31.07
CA ARG A 33 10.36 -25.04 -30.63
C ARG A 33 11.69 -25.35 -29.95
N LEU A 34 11.64 -25.59 -28.65
CA LEU A 34 12.77 -26.03 -27.86
C LEU A 34 12.51 -27.45 -27.35
N GLN A 35 13.52 -28.34 -27.42
CA GLN A 35 13.41 -29.67 -26.87
C GLN A 35 13.41 -29.64 -25.34
N LYS A 36 12.95 -30.72 -24.71
CA LYS A 36 12.78 -30.81 -23.25
C LYS A 36 14.05 -30.47 -22.47
N GLN A 37 15.19 -31.06 -22.82
CA GLN A 37 16.44 -30.87 -22.08
C GLN A 37 16.98 -29.42 -22.19
N PRO A 38 17.11 -28.81 -23.39
CA PRO A 38 17.44 -27.39 -23.51
C PRO A 38 16.48 -26.45 -22.76
N PHE A 39 15.19 -26.77 -22.71
CA PHE A 39 14.20 -25.99 -21.99
C PHE A 39 14.39 -26.09 -20.47
N GLN A 40 14.67 -27.27 -19.93
CA GLN A 40 15.00 -27.46 -18.51
C GLN A 40 16.29 -26.77 -18.09
N ILE A 41 17.31 -26.77 -18.99
CA ILE A 41 18.55 -25.98 -18.75
C ILE A 41 18.23 -24.50 -18.65
N LEU A 42 17.41 -23.98 -19.56
CA LEU A 42 17.02 -22.57 -19.54
C LEU A 42 16.29 -22.24 -18.24
N GLU A 43 15.39 -23.10 -17.76
CA GLU A 43 14.67 -22.94 -16.50
C GLU A 43 15.62 -22.81 -15.31
N ILE A 44 16.59 -23.73 -15.19
CA ILE A 44 17.57 -23.75 -14.10
C ILE A 44 18.46 -22.51 -14.15
N LEU A 45 18.93 -22.14 -15.34
CA LEU A 45 19.80 -20.99 -15.51
C LEU A 45 19.09 -19.65 -15.24
N LEU A 46 17.81 -19.52 -15.64
CA LEU A 46 17.01 -18.34 -15.35
C LEU A 46 16.63 -18.22 -13.87
N ALA A 47 16.36 -19.34 -13.20
CA ALA A 47 16.09 -19.35 -11.76
C ALA A 47 17.28 -18.86 -10.92
N ARG A 48 18.52 -18.99 -11.46
CA ARG A 48 19.78 -18.59 -10.84
C ARG A 48 20.58 -17.62 -11.73
N ALA A 49 19.88 -16.66 -12.35
CA ALA A 49 20.52 -15.69 -13.23
C ALA A 49 21.65 -14.93 -12.52
N GLY A 50 22.80 -14.82 -13.18
CA GLY A 50 24.02 -14.22 -12.63
C GLY A 50 24.91 -15.19 -11.83
N GLU A 51 24.42 -16.35 -11.42
CA GLU A 51 25.19 -17.36 -10.70
C GLU A 51 25.74 -18.43 -11.65
N VAL A 52 26.85 -19.05 -11.25
CA VAL A 52 27.42 -20.19 -11.98
C VAL A 52 26.72 -21.48 -11.54
N VAL A 53 26.05 -22.16 -12.46
CA VAL A 53 25.47 -23.48 -12.25
C VAL A 53 26.47 -24.53 -12.76
N SER A 54 26.86 -25.47 -11.88
CA SER A 54 27.86 -26.45 -12.24
C SER A 54 27.33 -27.48 -13.24
N ARG A 55 28.26 -28.19 -13.92
CA ARG A 55 27.89 -29.26 -14.86
C ARG A 55 27.21 -30.41 -14.14
N GLU A 56 27.67 -30.73 -12.95
CA GLU A 56 27.14 -31.80 -12.09
C GLU A 56 25.71 -31.48 -11.64
N GLU A 57 25.44 -30.24 -11.25
CA GLU A 57 24.10 -29.78 -10.88
C GLU A 57 23.14 -29.88 -12.07
N LEU A 58 23.53 -29.43 -13.27
CA LEU A 58 22.70 -29.56 -14.47
C LEU A 58 22.44 -31.04 -14.82
N GLN A 59 23.44 -31.91 -14.70
CA GLN A 59 23.29 -33.32 -14.94
C GLN A 59 22.27 -33.97 -13.99
N GLN A 60 22.38 -33.74 -12.70
CA GLN A 60 21.48 -34.28 -11.70
C GLN A 60 20.01 -33.87 -11.89
N HIS A 61 19.76 -32.66 -12.40
CA HIS A 61 18.39 -32.14 -12.63
C HIS A 61 17.79 -32.64 -13.96
N ILE A 62 18.60 -32.88 -14.98
CA ILE A 62 18.11 -33.13 -16.34
C ILE A 62 18.03 -34.64 -16.64
N TRP A 63 18.94 -35.44 -16.06
CA TRP A 63 18.97 -36.88 -16.28
C TRP A 63 18.72 -37.65 -14.97
N PRO A 64 17.77 -38.60 -14.97
CA PRO A 64 17.58 -39.53 -13.83
C PRO A 64 18.85 -40.34 -13.57
N ALA A 65 19.05 -40.72 -12.30
CA ALA A 65 20.24 -41.48 -11.86
C ALA A 65 20.47 -42.81 -12.59
N ASP A 66 19.42 -43.36 -13.22
CA ASP A 66 19.44 -44.66 -13.90
C ASP A 66 19.76 -44.55 -15.42
N THR A 67 20.15 -43.38 -15.90
CA THR A 67 20.37 -43.14 -17.33
C THR A 67 21.85 -43.39 -17.70
N PHE A 68 22.13 -44.41 -18.49
CA PHE A 68 23.45 -44.68 -19.06
C PHE A 68 23.65 -43.91 -20.37
N VAL A 69 24.17 -42.68 -20.31
CA VAL A 69 24.52 -41.86 -21.47
C VAL A 69 25.82 -41.10 -21.20
N ASP A 70 26.50 -40.68 -22.28
CA ASP A 70 27.61 -39.72 -22.17
C ASP A 70 27.05 -38.37 -21.79
N PHE A 71 27.04 -38.07 -20.49
CA PHE A 71 26.47 -36.86 -19.91
C PHE A 71 27.14 -35.58 -20.42
N ASP A 72 28.45 -35.60 -20.59
CA ASP A 72 29.21 -34.43 -21.05
C ASP A 72 28.84 -34.03 -22.48
N GLN A 73 28.74 -35.05 -23.35
CA GLN A 73 28.31 -34.84 -24.74
C GLN A 73 26.81 -34.42 -24.80
N GLY A 74 25.96 -35.05 -24.00
CA GLY A 74 24.55 -34.75 -23.90
C GLY A 74 24.30 -33.28 -23.44
N LEU A 75 24.96 -32.84 -22.38
CA LEU A 75 24.87 -31.47 -21.86
C LEU A 75 25.40 -30.46 -22.86
N SER A 76 26.54 -30.72 -23.50
CA SER A 76 27.13 -29.84 -24.49
C SER A 76 26.22 -29.67 -25.71
N ASN A 77 25.56 -30.74 -26.17
CA ASN A 77 24.57 -30.68 -27.25
C ASN A 77 23.30 -29.90 -26.86
N ALA A 78 22.82 -30.12 -25.64
CA ALA A 78 21.65 -29.39 -25.15
C ALA A 78 21.90 -27.88 -25.01
N ILE A 79 23.06 -27.48 -24.49
CA ILE A 79 23.50 -26.09 -24.44
C ILE A 79 23.65 -25.48 -25.85
N LYS A 80 24.24 -26.23 -26.80
CA LYS A 80 24.37 -25.80 -28.19
C LYS A 80 22.99 -25.48 -28.80
N ARG A 81 22.02 -26.38 -28.66
CA ARG A 81 20.64 -26.19 -29.17
C ARG A 81 19.95 -25.03 -28.47
N LEU A 82 20.20 -24.82 -27.18
CA LEU A 82 19.65 -23.69 -26.44
C LEU A 82 20.22 -22.36 -27.00
N ARG A 83 21.52 -22.28 -27.25
CA ARG A 83 22.14 -21.10 -27.86
C ARG A 83 21.60 -20.84 -29.28
N GLU A 84 21.48 -21.87 -30.10
CA GLU A 84 20.87 -21.76 -31.44
C GLU A 84 19.47 -21.16 -31.37
N ALA A 85 18.63 -21.61 -30.42
CA ALA A 85 17.29 -21.07 -30.21
C ALA A 85 17.26 -19.62 -29.72
N LEU A 86 18.27 -19.23 -28.93
CA LEU A 86 18.42 -17.87 -28.40
C LEU A 86 19.22 -16.94 -29.34
N CYS A 87 19.68 -17.42 -30.50
CA CYS A 87 20.62 -16.69 -31.38
C CYS A 87 21.85 -16.19 -30.61
N ASP A 88 22.39 -17.02 -29.70
CA ASP A 88 23.52 -16.69 -28.84
C ASP A 88 24.82 -17.38 -29.32
N SER A 89 25.97 -16.75 -29.09
CA SER A 89 27.27 -17.21 -29.54
C SER A 89 28.19 -17.60 -28.36
N VAL A 90 29.06 -18.59 -28.58
CA VAL A 90 30.09 -18.95 -27.60
C VAL A 90 31.18 -17.89 -27.50
N GLU A 91 31.51 -17.24 -28.63
CA GLU A 91 32.62 -16.26 -28.72
C GLU A 91 32.20 -14.90 -28.16
N SER A 92 30.90 -14.53 -28.29
CA SER A 92 30.35 -13.29 -27.77
C SER A 92 28.99 -13.58 -27.13
N PRO A 93 28.96 -14.14 -25.92
CA PRO A 93 27.73 -14.57 -25.28
C PRO A 93 26.89 -13.38 -24.84
N ARG A 94 25.61 -13.40 -25.23
CA ARG A 94 24.60 -12.41 -24.81
C ARG A 94 23.76 -12.93 -23.63
N PHE A 95 23.53 -14.23 -23.57
CA PHE A 95 22.67 -14.87 -22.61
C PHE A 95 23.34 -15.96 -21.80
N ILE A 96 24.15 -16.83 -22.43
CA ILE A 96 24.74 -18.00 -21.76
C ILE A 96 26.27 -17.96 -21.87
N GLU A 97 26.90 -17.66 -20.75
CA GLU A 97 28.35 -17.70 -20.63
C GLU A 97 28.82 -19.10 -20.23
N THR A 98 29.90 -19.59 -20.85
CA THR A 98 30.58 -20.82 -20.43
C THR A 98 31.72 -20.46 -19.49
N ILE A 99 31.70 -21.00 -18.29
CA ILE A 99 32.81 -20.90 -17.33
C ILE A 99 33.64 -22.18 -17.44
N PRO A 100 34.85 -22.12 -17.99
CA PRO A 100 35.68 -23.29 -18.27
C PRO A 100 35.84 -24.17 -17.02
N ARG A 101 35.62 -25.46 -17.16
CA ARG A 101 35.73 -26.52 -16.10
C ARG A 101 34.78 -26.34 -14.91
N ARG A 102 33.90 -25.33 -14.90
CA ARG A 102 32.97 -25.07 -13.78
C ARG A 102 31.51 -25.26 -14.17
N GLY A 103 31.06 -24.68 -15.28
CA GLY A 103 29.66 -24.79 -15.66
C GLY A 103 29.18 -23.66 -16.58
N TYR A 104 27.97 -23.23 -16.39
CA TYR A 104 27.33 -22.22 -17.21
C TYR A 104 26.66 -21.15 -16.32
N ARG A 105 26.59 -19.93 -16.84
CA ARG A 105 25.97 -18.78 -16.17
C ARG A 105 25.04 -18.06 -17.13
N PHE A 106 23.84 -17.72 -16.68
CA PHE A 106 22.97 -16.81 -17.43
C PHE A 106 23.40 -15.36 -17.16
N ILE A 107 23.79 -14.64 -18.20
CA ILE A 107 24.31 -13.26 -18.10
C ILE A 107 23.36 -12.23 -18.71
N GLY A 108 22.29 -12.67 -19.40
CA GLY A 108 21.27 -11.78 -19.92
C GLY A 108 20.51 -11.07 -18.79
N MET A 109 20.09 -9.84 -19.03
CA MET A 109 19.23 -9.14 -18.10
C MET A 109 17.86 -9.84 -18.11
N VAL A 110 17.53 -10.52 -17.01
CA VAL A 110 16.25 -11.17 -16.84
C VAL A 110 15.26 -10.12 -16.35
N GLU A 111 14.33 -9.75 -17.22
CA GLU A 111 13.13 -9.06 -16.78
C GLU A 111 12.28 -10.08 -16.05
N ASN A 112 12.61 -10.32 -14.80
CA ASN A 112 11.76 -11.11 -13.95
C ASN A 112 10.46 -10.30 -13.81
N ARG A 113 9.45 -10.59 -14.64
CA ARG A 113 8.07 -10.40 -14.26
C ARG A 113 7.73 -11.46 -13.20
N VAL A 114 8.48 -11.50 -12.12
CA VAL A 114 7.83 -11.58 -10.84
C VAL A 114 7.07 -10.25 -10.79
N THR A 115 5.85 -10.27 -11.29
CA THR A 115 4.80 -9.49 -10.67
C THR A 115 4.67 -10.10 -9.27
N SER A 116 5.69 -9.95 -8.42
CA SER A 116 5.47 -10.05 -7.00
C SER A 116 4.45 -8.96 -6.77
N ARG A 117 3.21 -9.44 -6.65
CA ARG A 117 2.02 -8.62 -6.40
C ARG A 117 2.42 -7.65 -5.32
N ILE A 118 2.27 -6.36 -5.57
CA ILE A 118 2.47 -5.36 -4.53
C ILE A 118 1.44 -5.67 -3.47
N GLN A 119 1.90 -6.06 -2.29
CA GLN A 119 1.07 -6.41 -1.15
C GLN A 119 1.18 -5.37 -0.05
N SER A 120 2.26 -4.58 -0.08
CA SER A 120 2.52 -3.54 0.90
C SER A 120 2.87 -2.21 0.24
N LEU A 121 2.29 -1.14 0.77
CA LEU A 121 2.35 0.20 0.20
C LEU A 121 2.52 1.25 1.30
N ALA A 122 3.35 2.27 1.03
CA ALA A 122 3.39 3.50 1.79
C ALA A 122 2.96 4.68 0.92
N VAL A 123 2.10 5.55 1.43
CA VAL A 123 1.85 6.87 0.83
C VAL A 123 2.73 7.87 1.57
N LEU A 124 3.76 8.35 0.90
CA LEU A 124 4.65 9.37 1.47
C LEU A 124 3.92 10.71 1.58
N PRO A 125 4.34 11.60 2.50
CA PRO A 125 3.74 12.92 2.61
C PRO A 125 3.78 13.66 1.29
N LEU A 126 2.61 14.10 0.81
CA LEU A 126 2.52 14.90 -0.41
C LEU A 126 3.18 16.26 -0.20
N GLU A 127 3.93 16.72 -1.18
CA GLU A 127 4.57 18.03 -1.14
C GLU A 127 3.58 19.13 -1.49
N ASN A 128 3.59 20.20 -0.70
CA ASN A 128 2.79 21.38 -0.97
C ASN A 128 3.47 22.29 -2.00
N LEU A 129 2.96 22.33 -3.22
CA LEU A 129 3.41 23.22 -4.29
C LEU A 129 2.55 24.50 -4.46
N SER A 130 1.73 24.82 -3.46
CA SER A 130 0.87 26.04 -3.53
C SER A 130 1.66 27.32 -3.34
N GLY A 131 2.93 27.27 -2.92
CA GLY A 131 3.76 28.42 -2.59
C GLY A 131 3.38 29.13 -1.28
N ASP A 132 2.42 28.60 -0.53
CA ASP A 132 1.91 29.10 0.73
C ASP A 132 2.11 28.06 1.85
N PRO A 133 3.02 28.29 2.80
CA PRO A 133 3.23 27.38 3.94
C PRO A 133 1.99 27.19 4.82
N GLU A 134 1.07 28.17 4.83
CA GLU A 134 -0.19 28.06 5.55
C GLU A 134 -1.10 26.95 5.00
N GLN A 135 -0.81 26.41 3.81
CA GLN A 135 -1.55 25.30 3.18
C GLN A 135 -0.95 23.91 3.43
N GLU A 136 0.05 23.78 4.29
CA GLU A 136 0.64 22.47 4.66
C GLU A 136 -0.41 21.50 5.22
N TYR A 137 -1.40 22.00 5.97
CA TYR A 137 -2.50 21.19 6.49
C TYR A 137 -3.29 20.48 5.37
N PHE A 138 -3.34 21.09 4.18
CA PHE A 138 -4.07 20.55 3.04
C PHE A 138 -3.33 19.37 2.43
N ALA A 139 -2.01 19.47 2.23
CA ALA A 139 -1.18 18.37 1.77
C ALA A 139 -1.18 17.21 2.78
N ASP A 140 -1.03 17.50 4.07
CA ASP A 140 -1.10 16.51 5.14
C ASP A 140 -2.45 15.79 5.19
N GLY A 141 -3.53 16.55 5.03
CA GLY A 141 -4.89 16.00 5.01
C GLY A 141 -5.17 15.11 3.81
N LEU A 142 -4.68 15.48 2.63
CA LEU A 142 -4.79 14.62 1.44
C LEU A 142 -3.95 13.34 1.56
N THR A 143 -2.76 13.44 2.14
CA THR A 143 -1.96 12.24 2.46
C THR A 143 -2.74 11.28 3.36
N GLU A 144 -3.32 11.81 4.44
CA GLU A 144 -4.15 11.03 5.38
C GLU A 144 -5.38 10.41 4.69
N ALA A 145 -6.05 11.18 3.83
CA ALA A 145 -7.23 10.71 3.10
C ALA A 145 -6.89 9.58 2.11
N LEU A 146 -5.77 9.66 1.39
CA LEU A 146 -5.32 8.59 0.51
C LEU A 146 -4.98 7.32 1.31
N ILE A 147 -4.27 7.44 2.43
CA ILE A 147 -3.99 6.32 3.32
C ILE A 147 -5.31 5.67 3.76
N THR A 148 -6.28 6.47 4.26
CA THR A 148 -7.57 6.00 4.74
C THR A 148 -8.37 5.26 3.65
N ASN A 149 -8.35 5.75 2.42
CA ASN A 149 -9.02 5.09 1.31
C ASN A 149 -8.35 3.77 0.92
N LEU A 150 -7.02 3.71 0.90
CA LEU A 150 -6.25 2.52 0.53
C LEU A 150 -6.27 1.44 1.62
N VAL A 151 -6.35 1.82 2.91
CA VAL A 151 -6.46 0.87 4.05
C VAL A 151 -7.75 0.04 3.96
N LYS A 152 -8.82 0.57 3.36
CA LYS A 152 -10.09 -0.16 3.16
C LYS A 152 -9.94 -1.38 2.24
N ILE A 153 -8.81 -1.53 1.55
CA ILE A 153 -8.55 -2.64 0.62
C ILE A 153 -7.84 -3.77 1.38
N SER A 154 -8.55 -4.83 1.67
CA SER A 154 -8.08 -5.96 2.49
C SER A 154 -6.84 -6.65 1.92
N ALA A 155 -6.72 -6.68 0.58
CA ALA A 155 -5.62 -7.29 -0.14
C ALA A 155 -4.30 -6.47 -0.11
N LEU A 156 -4.31 -5.25 0.46
CA LEU A 156 -3.19 -4.32 0.43
C LEU A 156 -2.80 -3.91 1.86
N HIS A 157 -1.55 -4.14 2.24
CA HIS A 157 -1.00 -3.63 3.49
C HIS A 157 -0.52 -2.19 3.31
N VAL A 158 -1.22 -1.23 3.92
CA VAL A 158 -0.87 0.20 3.84
C VAL A 158 -0.23 0.64 5.15
N VAL A 159 0.91 1.31 5.07
CA VAL A 159 1.64 1.83 6.24
C VAL A 159 0.87 3.01 6.85
N SER A 160 0.86 3.08 8.18
CA SER A 160 0.13 4.10 8.91
C SER A 160 0.67 5.51 8.65
N ARG A 161 -0.22 6.51 8.77
CA ARG A 161 0.16 7.93 8.70
C ARG A 161 1.31 8.29 9.64
N THR A 162 1.27 7.83 10.87
CA THR A 162 2.32 8.14 11.88
C THR A 162 3.70 7.72 11.40
N SER A 163 3.80 6.54 10.79
CA SER A 163 5.08 6.02 10.29
C SER A 163 5.60 6.77 9.06
N VAL A 164 4.72 7.24 8.17
CA VAL A 164 5.16 7.93 6.96
C VAL A 164 5.46 9.40 7.19
N MET A 165 4.79 10.06 8.15
CA MET A 165 4.97 11.50 8.39
C MET A 165 6.35 11.88 8.92
N GLN A 166 7.14 10.94 9.44
CA GLN A 166 8.54 11.18 9.77
C GLN A 166 9.42 11.51 8.55
N TYR A 167 8.96 11.16 7.35
CA TYR A 167 9.68 11.46 6.10
C TYR A 167 9.24 12.79 5.46
N LYS A 168 8.39 13.58 6.13
CA LYS A 168 7.98 14.89 5.62
C LYS A 168 9.18 15.83 5.51
N GLY A 169 9.42 16.35 4.27
CA GLY A 169 10.56 17.22 3.99
C GLY A 169 11.93 16.54 4.04
N VAL A 170 11.96 15.22 4.09
CA VAL A 170 13.22 14.44 4.14
C VAL A 170 13.58 13.97 2.74
N HIS A 171 14.74 14.41 2.24
CA HIS A 171 15.28 13.99 0.95
C HIS A 171 16.25 12.82 1.14
N ARG A 172 15.70 11.61 1.13
CA ARG A 172 16.46 10.35 1.20
C ARG A 172 16.12 9.46 0.00
N PRO A 173 17.06 8.59 -0.45
CA PRO A 173 16.76 7.62 -1.50
C PRO A 173 15.56 6.75 -1.15
N LEU A 174 14.61 6.59 -2.09
CA LEU A 174 13.39 5.79 -1.87
C LEU A 174 13.68 4.38 -1.37
N ARG A 175 14.78 3.76 -1.86
CA ARG A 175 15.20 2.42 -1.43
C ARG A 175 15.51 2.32 0.06
N GLU A 176 15.99 3.40 0.69
CA GLU A 176 16.23 3.42 2.13
C GLU A 176 14.92 3.51 2.90
N ILE A 177 14.05 4.44 2.49
CA ILE A 177 12.72 4.66 3.08
C ILE A 177 11.90 3.37 3.02
N THR A 178 11.85 2.72 1.86
CA THR A 178 11.07 1.49 1.67
C THR A 178 11.60 0.31 2.45
N ARG A 179 12.92 0.22 2.63
CA ARG A 179 13.53 -0.80 3.49
C ARG A 179 13.15 -0.60 4.95
N GLU A 180 13.19 0.65 5.43
CA GLU A 180 12.78 0.98 6.82
C GLU A 180 11.30 0.71 7.05
N LEU A 181 10.44 1.02 6.07
CA LEU A 181 9.01 0.80 6.17
C LEU A 181 8.57 -0.64 5.86
N GLY A 182 9.45 -1.45 5.25
CA GLY A 182 9.16 -2.85 4.89
C GLY A 182 8.08 -2.97 3.81
N VAL A 183 8.07 -2.08 2.80
CA VAL A 183 7.05 -2.04 1.75
C VAL A 183 7.58 -2.38 0.37
N ASP A 184 6.70 -2.93 -0.49
CA ASP A 184 7.01 -3.26 -1.89
C ASP A 184 7.01 -2.04 -2.79
N ALA A 185 6.13 -1.06 -2.50
CA ALA A 185 5.95 0.13 -3.31
C ALA A 185 5.66 1.37 -2.47
N VAL A 186 5.87 2.53 -3.06
CA VAL A 186 5.50 3.82 -2.49
C VAL A 186 4.66 4.63 -3.46
N VAL A 187 3.73 5.40 -2.91
CA VAL A 187 3.08 6.52 -3.57
C VAL A 187 3.76 7.79 -3.09
N GLU A 188 4.23 8.59 -4.01
CA GLU A 188 4.71 9.95 -3.75
C GLU A 188 4.02 10.93 -4.68
N GLY A 189 4.05 12.19 -4.35
CA GLY A 189 3.41 13.18 -5.18
C GLY A 189 3.38 14.57 -4.58
N THR A 190 2.69 15.43 -5.29
CA THR A 190 2.58 16.85 -4.95
C THR A 190 1.13 17.29 -4.98
N VAL A 191 0.81 18.30 -4.22
CA VAL A 191 -0.49 18.97 -4.26
C VAL A 191 -0.32 20.47 -4.43
N ARG A 192 -1.11 21.04 -5.33
CA ARG A 192 -1.19 22.47 -5.53
C ARG A 192 -2.65 22.92 -5.44
N ARG A 193 -2.91 23.88 -4.59
CA ARG A 193 -4.21 24.53 -4.48
C ARG A 193 -4.11 25.98 -4.95
N ALA A 194 -5.04 26.39 -5.80
CA ALA A 194 -5.20 27.77 -6.26
C ALA A 194 -6.69 28.15 -6.15
N GLY A 195 -7.05 28.84 -5.08
CA GLY A 195 -8.45 29.14 -4.77
C GLY A 195 -9.28 27.87 -4.57
N VAL A 196 -10.26 27.67 -5.44
CA VAL A 196 -11.14 26.47 -5.43
C VAL A 196 -10.62 25.30 -6.27
N ARG A 197 -9.54 25.49 -7.01
CA ARG A 197 -8.94 24.43 -7.86
C ARG A 197 -7.87 23.67 -7.09
N VAL A 198 -7.91 22.36 -7.18
CA VAL A 198 -6.93 21.45 -6.58
C VAL A 198 -6.35 20.59 -7.68
N CYS A 199 -5.01 20.54 -7.74
CA CYS A 199 -4.26 19.65 -8.60
C CYS A 199 -3.43 18.70 -7.72
N ILE A 200 -3.58 17.40 -7.93
CA ILE A 200 -2.75 16.36 -7.32
C ILE A 200 -1.97 15.69 -8.43
N SER A 201 -0.65 15.66 -8.32
CA SER A 201 0.20 14.79 -9.14
C SER A 201 0.68 13.66 -8.26
N ALA A 202 0.37 12.44 -8.62
CA ALA A 202 0.74 11.25 -7.86
C ALA A 202 1.44 10.23 -8.75
N GLN A 203 2.39 9.51 -8.19
CA GLN A 203 3.11 8.45 -8.86
C GLN A 203 3.29 7.26 -7.93
N LEU A 204 3.24 6.06 -8.51
CA LEU A 204 3.48 4.80 -7.85
C LEU A 204 4.83 4.24 -8.30
N VAL A 205 5.72 3.97 -7.37
CA VAL A 205 7.07 3.47 -7.62
C VAL A 205 7.23 2.09 -6.99
N ASP A 206 7.63 1.09 -7.78
CA ASP A 206 8.10 -0.20 -7.27
C ASP A 206 9.49 0.01 -6.65
N ALA A 207 9.53 -0.03 -5.33
CA ALA A 207 10.71 0.30 -4.56
C ALA A 207 11.84 -0.74 -4.66
N ARG A 208 11.51 -1.96 -5.04
CA ARG A 208 12.49 -3.07 -5.17
C ARG A 208 13.42 -2.88 -6.37
N VAL A 209 12.89 -2.26 -7.43
CA VAL A 209 13.59 -2.07 -8.70
C VAL A 209 13.71 -0.59 -9.10
N ASP A 210 13.20 0.33 -8.27
CA ASP A 210 13.20 1.77 -8.50
C ASP A 210 12.58 2.13 -9.86
N ARG A 211 11.37 1.59 -10.10
CA ARG A 211 10.66 1.76 -11.37
C ARG A 211 9.30 2.39 -11.16
N HIS A 212 9.03 3.44 -11.90
CA HIS A 212 7.70 4.03 -11.97
C HIS A 212 6.73 3.02 -12.61
N LEU A 213 5.66 2.70 -11.89
CA LEU A 213 4.57 1.85 -12.37
C LEU A 213 3.46 2.68 -12.99
N TRP A 214 3.22 3.85 -12.40
CA TRP A 214 2.16 4.77 -12.80
C TRP A 214 2.49 6.19 -12.35
N ALA A 215 2.07 7.18 -13.14
CA ALA A 215 2.12 8.60 -12.77
C ALA A 215 1.01 9.34 -13.50
N GLU A 216 0.19 10.07 -12.76
CA GLU A 216 -0.88 10.89 -13.30
C GLU A 216 -1.08 12.18 -12.51
N SER A 217 -1.72 13.15 -13.17
CA SER A 217 -2.12 14.41 -12.57
C SER A 217 -3.62 14.61 -12.71
N TYR A 218 -4.25 14.94 -11.61
CA TYR A 218 -5.69 15.14 -11.51
C TYR A 218 -5.98 16.59 -11.12
N GLU A 219 -6.91 17.21 -11.79
CA GLU A 219 -7.37 18.56 -11.45
C GLU A 219 -8.89 18.58 -11.29
N ARG A 220 -9.37 19.08 -10.14
CA ARG A 220 -10.80 19.14 -9.80
C ARG A 220 -11.11 20.44 -9.03
N ASP A 221 -12.40 20.76 -8.96
CA ASP A 221 -12.91 21.73 -7.99
C ASP A 221 -12.85 21.17 -6.56
N LEU A 222 -12.64 22.01 -5.57
CA LEU A 222 -12.58 21.60 -4.17
C LEU A 222 -13.89 20.94 -3.67
N ARG A 223 -15.03 21.22 -4.31
CA ARG A 223 -16.32 20.56 -4.04
C ARG A 223 -16.26 19.06 -4.35
N ASP A 224 -15.47 18.68 -5.36
CA ASP A 224 -15.32 17.29 -5.82
C ASP A 224 -14.08 16.61 -5.21
N ILE A 225 -13.56 17.15 -4.11
CA ILE A 225 -12.31 16.68 -3.49
C ILE A 225 -12.39 15.21 -3.05
N LEU A 226 -13.55 14.77 -2.57
CA LEU A 226 -13.74 13.36 -2.16
C LEU A 226 -13.76 12.44 -3.39
N VAL A 227 -14.30 12.91 -4.53
CA VAL A 227 -14.23 12.20 -5.80
C VAL A 227 -12.77 12.09 -6.26
N LEU A 228 -12.04 13.21 -6.20
CA LEU A 228 -10.61 13.25 -6.54
C LEU A 228 -9.78 12.23 -5.72
N GLN A 229 -10.03 12.16 -4.42
CA GLN A 229 -9.36 11.19 -3.54
C GLN A 229 -9.69 9.74 -3.92
N ALA A 230 -10.95 9.47 -4.27
CA ALA A 230 -11.38 8.15 -4.72
C ALA A 230 -10.78 7.77 -6.09
N ASP A 231 -10.71 8.73 -7.03
CA ASP A 231 -10.09 8.54 -8.34
C ASP A 231 -8.62 8.14 -8.21
N VAL A 232 -7.85 8.88 -7.41
CA VAL A 232 -6.42 8.60 -7.16
C VAL A 232 -6.23 7.25 -6.47
N ALA A 233 -7.01 6.97 -5.43
CA ALA A 233 -6.94 5.68 -4.73
C ALA A 233 -7.32 4.51 -5.66
N GLY A 234 -8.36 4.68 -6.48
CA GLY A 234 -8.80 3.69 -7.46
C GLY A 234 -7.73 3.39 -8.51
N ALA A 235 -7.05 4.42 -9.04
CA ALA A 235 -5.96 4.26 -9.98
C ALA A 235 -4.79 3.48 -9.37
N ILE A 236 -4.39 3.82 -8.14
CA ILE A 236 -3.34 3.08 -7.40
C ILE A 236 -3.72 1.60 -7.26
N VAL A 237 -4.97 1.31 -6.86
CA VAL A 237 -5.46 -0.07 -6.68
C VAL A 237 -5.44 -0.86 -7.99
N GLN A 238 -5.80 -0.24 -9.11
CA GLN A 238 -5.73 -0.86 -10.43
C GLN A 238 -4.29 -1.20 -10.81
N GLU A 239 -3.35 -0.30 -10.58
CA GLU A 239 -1.94 -0.51 -10.91
C GLU A 239 -1.27 -1.58 -10.06
N VAL A 240 -1.57 -1.64 -8.76
CA VAL A 240 -1.07 -2.72 -7.89
C VAL A 240 -1.82 -4.04 -8.13
N ARG A 241 -2.82 -4.06 -8.99
CA ARG A 241 -3.66 -5.22 -9.32
C ARG A 241 -4.23 -5.90 -8.07
N ALA A 242 -4.60 -5.11 -7.08
CA ALA A 242 -5.26 -5.62 -5.89
C ALA A 242 -6.64 -6.17 -6.26
N LYS A 243 -6.98 -7.35 -5.71
CA LYS A 243 -8.34 -7.89 -5.89
C LYS A 243 -9.26 -7.15 -4.94
N LEU A 244 -10.25 -6.46 -5.50
CA LEU A 244 -11.31 -5.80 -4.74
C LEU A 244 -12.51 -6.75 -4.60
N THR A 245 -13.10 -6.79 -3.41
CA THR A 245 -14.44 -7.32 -3.20
C THR A 245 -15.49 -6.35 -3.74
N LEU A 246 -16.71 -6.82 -3.98
CA LEU A 246 -17.81 -5.95 -4.39
C LEU A 246 -18.07 -4.82 -3.38
N GLN A 247 -17.99 -5.13 -2.09
CA GLN A 247 -18.17 -4.14 -1.03
C GLN A 247 -17.06 -3.06 -1.03
N GLU A 248 -15.80 -3.45 -1.28
CA GLU A 248 -14.68 -2.50 -1.38
C GLU A 248 -14.83 -1.60 -2.61
N GLN A 249 -15.29 -2.15 -3.74
CA GLN A 249 -15.60 -1.37 -4.95
C GLN A 249 -16.71 -0.35 -4.69
N GLU A 250 -17.79 -0.77 -4.03
CA GLU A 250 -18.88 0.12 -3.65
C GLU A 250 -18.42 1.22 -2.68
N LYS A 251 -17.59 0.89 -1.68
CA LYS A 251 -17.06 1.86 -0.71
C LYS A 251 -16.15 2.90 -1.38
N LEU A 252 -15.30 2.49 -2.34
CA LEU A 252 -14.48 3.43 -3.12
C LEU A 252 -15.32 4.30 -4.05
N ALA A 253 -16.39 3.75 -4.62
CA ALA A 253 -17.28 4.48 -5.53
C ALA A 253 -18.25 5.42 -4.80
N ARG A 254 -18.49 5.23 -3.50
CA ARG A 254 -19.34 6.11 -2.69
C ARG A 254 -18.62 7.43 -2.45
N THR A 255 -18.87 8.38 -3.30
CA THR A 255 -18.37 9.75 -3.18
C THR A 255 -19.54 10.69 -3.11
N ARG A 256 -19.39 11.77 -2.32
CA ARG A 256 -20.34 12.87 -2.26
C ARG A 256 -19.61 14.18 -2.48
N GLN A 257 -20.31 15.19 -2.90
CA GLN A 257 -19.81 16.53 -2.83
C GLN A 257 -19.80 17.01 -1.37
N VAL A 258 -18.80 17.79 -1.01
CA VAL A 258 -18.66 18.40 0.31
C VAL A 258 -18.55 19.90 0.17
N ASP A 259 -19.11 20.64 1.12
CA ASP A 259 -18.90 22.08 1.16
C ASP A 259 -17.40 22.39 1.31
N PRO A 260 -16.79 23.22 0.42
CA PRO A 260 -15.36 23.50 0.45
C PRO A 260 -14.87 24.10 1.77
N GLU A 261 -15.67 24.96 2.42
CA GLU A 261 -15.30 25.56 3.71
C GLU A 261 -15.41 24.54 4.84
N ALA A 262 -16.38 23.62 4.76
CA ALA A 262 -16.50 22.52 5.71
C ALA A 262 -15.31 21.55 5.61
N TYR A 263 -14.94 21.19 4.38
CA TYR A 263 -13.77 20.32 4.15
C TYR A 263 -12.47 20.97 4.63
N GLU A 264 -12.26 22.24 4.30
CA GLU A 264 -11.09 23.00 4.76
C GLU A 264 -11.02 23.07 6.29
N ALA A 265 -12.14 23.37 6.94
CA ALA A 265 -12.22 23.42 8.39
C ALA A 265 -11.94 22.02 9.00
N TYR A 266 -12.47 20.95 8.41
CA TYR A 266 -12.18 19.58 8.84
C TYR A 266 -10.68 19.26 8.76
N LEU A 267 -10.01 19.57 7.65
CA LEU A 267 -8.57 19.34 7.52
C LEU A 267 -7.74 20.12 8.54
N LYS A 268 -8.10 21.37 8.81
CA LYS A 268 -7.46 22.16 9.88
C LYS A 268 -7.70 21.52 11.25
N GLY A 269 -8.90 21.03 11.49
CA GLY A 269 -9.22 20.23 12.68
C GLY A 269 -8.27 19.03 12.83
N ARG A 270 -8.13 18.19 11.80
CA ARG A 270 -7.24 17.03 11.79
C ARG A 270 -5.77 17.44 11.97
N TYR A 271 -5.32 18.47 11.32
CA TYR A 271 -3.96 18.99 11.47
C TYR A 271 -3.64 19.38 12.91
N TYR A 272 -4.53 20.11 13.60
CA TYR A 272 -4.35 20.47 15.01
C TYR A 272 -4.49 19.26 15.93
N TRP A 273 -5.38 18.33 15.66
CA TRP A 273 -5.47 17.06 16.37
C TRP A 273 -4.15 16.29 16.39
N ASN A 274 -3.50 16.19 15.26
CA ASN A 274 -2.26 15.43 15.12
C ASN A 274 -1.06 16.06 15.87
N ARG A 275 -1.13 17.31 16.26
CA ARG A 275 -0.10 17.99 17.07
C ARG A 275 -0.09 17.57 18.52
N ARG A 276 -1.17 17.01 19.04
CA ARG A 276 -1.30 16.50 20.42
C ARG A 276 -0.84 17.50 21.51
N THR A 277 -1.12 18.78 21.32
CA THR A 277 -0.84 19.85 22.28
C THR A 277 -2.13 20.43 22.83
N PRO A 278 -2.15 21.03 24.05
CA PRO A 278 -3.37 21.70 24.58
C PRO A 278 -3.94 22.74 23.64
N GLU A 279 -3.07 23.55 23.01
CA GLU A 279 -3.48 24.53 22.00
C GLU A 279 -4.05 23.85 20.75
N GLY A 280 -3.44 22.74 20.31
CA GLY A 280 -3.94 21.93 19.21
C GLY A 280 -5.33 21.38 19.50
N VAL A 281 -5.55 20.86 20.73
CA VAL A 281 -6.89 20.39 21.16
C VAL A 281 -7.90 21.52 21.05
N ARG A 282 -7.65 22.71 21.59
CA ARG A 282 -8.58 23.85 21.56
C ARG A 282 -8.89 24.31 20.15
N ARG A 283 -7.87 24.49 19.29
CA ARG A 283 -8.06 24.94 17.90
C ARG A 283 -8.78 23.89 17.05
N GLY A 284 -8.39 22.63 17.18
CA GLY A 284 -9.01 21.55 16.42
C GLY A 284 -10.51 21.42 16.72
N TYR A 285 -10.90 21.52 17.99
CA TYR A 285 -12.30 21.53 18.39
C TYR A 285 -13.08 22.65 17.66
N GLN A 286 -12.56 23.89 17.66
CA GLN A 286 -13.20 25.01 16.97
C GLN A 286 -13.35 24.78 15.46
N TYR A 287 -12.34 24.18 14.84
CA TYR A 287 -12.38 23.88 13.42
C TYR A 287 -13.39 22.77 13.06
N PHE A 288 -13.53 21.74 13.88
CA PHE A 288 -14.57 20.73 13.64
C PHE A 288 -15.97 21.29 13.84
N GLN A 289 -16.18 22.16 14.85
CA GLN A 289 -17.45 22.88 15.00
C GLN A 289 -17.77 23.72 13.74
N ARG A 290 -16.77 24.46 13.24
CA ARG A 290 -16.95 25.25 12.02
C ARG A 290 -17.27 24.36 10.81
N ALA A 291 -16.64 23.18 10.69
CA ALA A 291 -16.95 22.22 9.63
C ALA A 291 -18.42 21.77 9.68
N ILE A 292 -18.92 21.46 10.87
CA ILE A 292 -20.32 21.06 11.11
C ILE A 292 -21.30 22.21 10.82
N GLU A 293 -20.93 23.45 11.18
CA GLU A 293 -21.75 24.65 10.87
C GLU A 293 -21.91 24.85 9.36
N LYS A 294 -20.87 24.55 8.58
CA LYS A 294 -20.87 24.70 7.12
C LYS A 294 -21.55 23.53 6.40
N ASP A 295 -21.35 22.30 6.88
CA ASP A 295 -22.00 21.10 6.35
C ASP A 295 -22.48 20.19 7.51
N PRO A 296 -23.70 20.36 7.98
CA PRO A 296 -24.26 19.54 9.06
C PRO A 296 -24.40 18.05 8.74
N THR A 297 -24.18 17.65 7.48
CA THR A 297 -24.21 16.25 7.04
C THR A 297 -22.82 15.64 6.89
N TYR A 298 -21.76 16.36 7.31
CA TYR A 298 -20.39 15.88 7.18
C TYR A 298 -19.99 14.99 8.36
N ALA A 299 -20.25 13.68 8.24
CA ALA A 299 -20.02 12.67 9.30
C ALA A 299 -18.61 12.73 9.89
N ALA A 300 -17.57 12.82 9.03
CA ALA A 300 -16.16 12.86 9.48
C ALA A 300 -15.87 14.05 10.43
N ALA A 301 -16.56 15.17 10.27
CA ALA A 301 -16.41 16.30 11.18
C ALA A 301 -16.96 16.01 12.58
N TYR A 302 -18.08 15.27 12.67
CA TYR A 302 -18.61 14.82 13.95
C TYR A 302 -17.72 13.78 14.62
N ALA A 303 -17.17 12.82 13.86
CA ALA A 303 -16.20 11.86 14.39
C ALA A 303 -14.96 12.57 14.95
N GLY A 304 -14.41 13.54 14.19
CA GLY A 304 -13.29 14.36 14.65
C GLY A 304 -13.62 15.18 15.91
N LEU A 305 -14.83 15.75 15.99
CA LEU A 305 -15.29 16.46 17.18
C LEU A 305 -15.41 15.53 18.39
N ALA A 306 -15.86 14.28 18.18
CA ALA A 306 -15.96 13.28 19.21
C ALA A 306 -14.59 12.88 19.76
N ASP A 307 -13.60 12.65 18.89
CA ASP A 307 -12.21 12.38 19.26
C ASP A 307 -11.68 13.46 20.21
N PHE A 308 -11.85 14.73 19.82
CA PHE A 308 -11.40 15.87 20.62
C PHE A 308 -12.08 15.98 21.96
N ALA A 309 -13.40 15.89 21.96
CA ALA A 309 -14.18 16.03 23.17
C ALA A 309 -13.85 14.90 24.18
N GLY A 310 -13.72 13.66 23.68
CA GLY A 310 -13.36 12.51 24.48
C GLY A 310 -11.99 12.64 25.15
N VAL A 311 -10.97 13.03 24.38
CA VAL A 311 -9.61 13.22 24.88
C VAL A 311 -9.54 14.42 25.84
N ALA A 312 -10.22 15.53 25.56
CA ALA A 312 -10.26 16.70 26.44
C ALA A 312 -10.91 16.38 27.80
N GLY A 313 -11.95 15.56 27.82
CA GLY A 313 -12.57 15.07 29.04
C GLY A 313 -11.66 14.12 29.83
N TRP A 314 -11.00 13.19 29.14
CA TRP A 314 -10.07 12.23 29.75
C TRP A 314 -8.83 12.90 30.33
N TRP A 315 -8.29 13.92 29.68
CA TRP A 315 -7.14 14.71 30.20
C TRP A 315 -7.55 15.70 31.30
N GLY A 316 -8.84 15.83 31.59
CA GLY A 316 -9.34 16.75 32.61
C GLY A 316 -9.30 18.22 32.20
N PHE A 317 -9.18 18.52 30.91
CA PHE A 317 -9.24 19.91 30.41
C PHE A 317 -10.64 20.50 30.51
N VAL A 318 -11.65 19.66 30.51
CA VAL A 318 -13.07 20.00 30.69
C VAL A 318 -13.74 18.96 31.59
N PRO A 319 -14.86 19.31 32.28
CA PRO A 319 -15.65 18.33 33.03
C PRO A 319 -16.09 17.13 32.17
N PRO A 320 -16.23 15.91 32.73
CA PRO A 320 -16.57 14.70 31.97
C PRO A 320 -17.80 14.84 31.09
N GLU A 321 -18.83 15.53 31.56
CA GLU A 321 -20.08 15.80 30.79
C GLU A 321 -19.79 16.63 29.53
N GLN A 322 -18.95 17.65 29.65
CA GLN A 322 -18.54 18.51 28.51
C GLN A 322 -17.52 17.85 27.60
N GLY A 323 -16.77 16.86 28.08
CA GLY A 323 -15.85 16.04 27.32
C GLY A 323 -16.52 14.77 26.81
N CYS A 324 -16.48 13.71 27.59
CA CYS A 324 -16.93 12.37 27.18
C CYS A 324 -18.42 12.31 26.82
N GLY A 325 -19.30 13.05 27.55
CA GLY A 325 -20.72 13.14 27.23
C GLY A 325 -20.99 13.76 25.85
N ARG A 326 -20.27 14.86 25.50
CA ARG A 326 -20.35 15.45 24.16
C ARG A 326 -19.72 14.58 23.09
N ALA A 327 -18.62 13.89 23.42
CA ALA A 327 -17.97 12.94 22.50
C ALA A 327 -18.95 11.85 22.08
N LYS A 328 -19.63 11.22 23.04
CA LYS A 328 -20.66 10.22 22.79
C LYS A 328 -21.76 10.73 21.86
N LYS A 329 -22.31 11.92 22.13
CA LYS A 329 -23.35 12.53 21.31
C LYS A 329 -22.87 12.82 19.89
N ALA A 330 -21.67 13.35 19.74
CA ALA A 330 -21.10 13.66 18.42
C ALA A 330 -20.81 12.37 17.64
N ALA A 331 -20.24 11.33 18.30
CA ALA A 331 -20.02 10.04 17.68
C ALA A 331 -21.32 9.39 17.20
N GLN A 332 -22.38 9.44 18.02
CA GLN A 332 -23.69 8.94 17.61
C GLN A 332 -24.25 9.69 16.41
N THR A 333 -24.15 11.02 16.40
CA THR A 333 -24.57 11.82 15.23
C THR A 333 -23.77 11.45 13.97
N SER A 334 -22.46 11.19 14.11
CA SER A 334 -21.65 10.70 13.00
C SER A 334 -22.17 9.38 12.45
N LEU A 335 -22.49 8.42 13.32
CA LEU A 335 -23.03 7.10 12.95
C LEU A 335 -24.42 7.18 12.32
N ASP A 336 -25.25 8.11 12.74
CA ASP A 336 -26.58 8.34 12.15
C ASP A 336 -26.47 8.85 10.69
N ILE A 337 -25.34 9.47 10.32
CA ILE A 337 -25.05 9.94 8.95
C ILE A 337 -24.30 8.87 8.16
N GLU A 338 -23.23 8.31 8.73
CA GLU A 338 -22.36 7.33 8.07
C GLU A 338 -21.70 6.42 9.10
N GLU A 339 -21.75 5.10 8.88
CA GLU A 339 -21.09 4.12 9.73
C GLU A 339 -19.59 4.08 9.43
N THR A 340 -18.75 4.50 10.41
CA THR A 340 -17.29 4.58 10.28
C THR A 340 -16.59 4.01 11.52
N ALA A 341 -15.35 3.50 11.32
CA ALA A 341 -14.52 2.99 12.41
C ALA A 341 -14.18 4.08 13.43
N GLU A 342 -13.94 5.31 12.95
CA GLU A 342 -13.63 6.47 13.77
C GLU A 342 -14.78 6.79 14.74
N ALA A 343 -16.00 6.80 14.23
CA ALA A 343 -17.18 7.12 15.03
C ALA A 343 -17.44 6.04 16.09
N HIS A 344 -17.32 4.75 15.73
CA HIS A 344 -17.44 3.65 16.69
C HIS A 344 -16.36 3.70 17.78
N ALA A 345 -15.08 3.96 17.42
CA ALA A 345 -14.01 4.09 18.41
C ALA A 345 -14.29 5.24 19.38
N SER A 346 -14.71 6.40 18.89
CA SER A 346 -15.05 7.57 19.72
C SER A 346 -16.29 7.34 20.58
N LEU A 347 -17.28 6.60 20.05
CA LEU A 347 -18.45 6.20 20.82
C LEU A 347 -18.09 5.28 21.98
N GLY A 348 -17.28 4.23 21.72
CA GLY A 348 -16.78 3.32 22.76
C GLY A 348 -16.00 4.06 23.84
N TRP A 349 -15.15 5.01 23.45
CA TRP A 349 -14.42 5.87 24.39
C TRP A 349 -15.36 6.73 25.23
N GLY A 350 -16.37 7.35 24.62
CA GLY A 350 -17.38 8.13 25.32
C GLY A 350 -18.19 7.29 26.32
N ILE A 351 -18.62 6.11 25.92
CA ILE A 351 -19.41 5.19 26.77
C ILE A 351 -18.62 4.75 28.01
N ILE A 352 -17.36 4.29 27.84
CA ILE A 352 -16.58 3.79 28.98
C ILE A 352 -16.24 4.88 29.98
N HIS A 353 -15.98 6.11 29.54
CA HIS A 353 -15.56 7.21 30.41
C HIS A 353 -16.71 8.08 30.94
N TYR A 354 -17.93 7.90 30.44
CA TYR A 354 -19.08 8.66 30.86
C TYR A 354 -20.19 7.79 31.47
N ASP A 355 -20.58 6.72 30.77
CA ASP A 355 -21.65 5.80 31.22
C ASP A 355 -21.12 4.66 32.10
N PHE A 356 -19.80 4.35 31.99
CA PHE A 356 -19.16 3.19 32.61
C PHE A 356 -19.77 1.85 32.16
N ASP A 357 -20.41 1.83 30.97
CA ASP A 357 -20.98 0.61 30.41
C ASP A 357 -19.91 -0.17 29.64
N VAL A 358 -19.29 -1.11 30.34
CA VAL A 358 -18.19 -1.95 29.83
C VAL A 358 -18.62 -2.78 28.61
N VAL A 359 -19.86 -3.34 28.67
CA VAL A 359 -20.32 -4.23 27.60
C VAL A 359 -20.62 -3.46 26.32
N ALA A 360 -21.28 -2.31 26.44
CA ALA A 360 -21.53 -1.45 25.28
C ALA A 360 -20.25 -0.89 24.68
N ALA A 361 -19.32 -0.40 25.51
CA ALA A 361 -18.05 0.14 25.04
C ALA A 361 -17.22 -0.91 24.27
N GLU A 362 -17.14 -2.15 24.78
CA GLU A 362 -16.39 -3.22 24.12
C GLU A 362 -16.96 -3.54 22.73
N LYS A 363 -18.29 -3.58 22.58
CA LYS A 363 -18.96 -3.79 21.30
C LYS A 363 -18.56 -2.72 20.28
N GLU A 364 -18.52 -1.47 20.71
CA GLU A 364 -18.16 -0.35 19.85
C GLU A 364 -16.69 -0.42 19.38
N PHE A 365 -15.74 -0.71 20.29
CA PHE A 365 -14.34 -0.91 19.91
C PHE A 365 -14.14 -2.09 18.95
N GLN A 366 -14.83 -3.22 19.21
CA GLN A 366 -14.79 -4.37 18.30
C GLN A 366 -15.42 -4.06 16.94
N MET A 367 -16.47 -3.22 16.90
CA MET A 367 -17.06 -2.77 15.63
C MET A 367 -16.08 -1.88 14.87
N ALA A 368 -15.44 -0.93 15.54
CA ALA A 368 -14.41 -0.09 14.93
C ALA A 368 -13.29 -0.93 14.27
N ILE A 369 -12.76 -1.93 15.00
CA ILE A 369 -11.72 -2.82 14.49
C ILE A 369 -12.22 -3.71 13.34
N ARG A 370 -13.49 -4.14 13.35
CA ARG A 370 -14.07 -4.89 12.23
C ARG A 370 -14.23 -4.06 10.97
N LEU A 371 -14.63 -2.78 11.11
CA LEU A 371 -14.80 -1.87 9.98
C LEU A 371 -13.46 -1.44 9.35
N ASP A 372 -12.49 -1.19 10.22
CA ASP A 372 -11.09 -0.92 9.81
C ASP A 372 -10.11 -1.62 10.75
N PRO A 373 -9.65 -2.83 10.38
CA PRO A 373 -8.70 -3.61 11.19
C PRO A 373 -7.33 -2.94 11.39
N ARG A 374 -7.06 -1.83 10.72
CA ARG A 374 -5.78 -1.10 10.79
C ARG A 374 -5.93 0.28 11.42
N TYR A 375 -7.10 0.65 11.89
CA TYR A 375 -7.32 1.94 12.52
C TYR A 375 -6.59 1.99 13.87
N ALA A 376 -5.42 2.61 13.87
CA ALA A 376 -4.51 2.63 15.02
C ALA A 376 -5.16 3.18 16.30
N THR A 377 -6.01 4.21 16.20
CA THR A 377 -6.71 4.80 17.35
C THR A 377 -7.67 3.80 17.98
N ALA A 378 -8.41 3.02 17.17
CA ALA A 378 -9.30 1.98 17.71
C ALA A 378 -8.53 0.93 18.52
N HIS A 379 -7.40 0.44 17.98
CA HIS A 379 -6.53 -0.49 18.70
C HIS A 379 -5.95 0.11 19.97
N GLN A 380 -5.46 1.35 19.91
CA GLN A 380 -4.91 2.04 21.08
C GLN A 380 -5.98 2.19 22.18
N TRP A 381 -7.16 2.66 21.84
CA TRP A 381 -8.22 2.89 22.82
C TRP A 381 -8.81 1.58 23.35
N TYR A 382 -8.92 0.57 22.50
CA TYR A 382 -9.34 -0.75 22.96
C TYR A 382 -8.29 -1.40 23.89
N ALA A 383 -7.01 -1.21 23.63
CA ALA A 383 -5.96 -1.66 24.55
C ALA A 383 -6.02 -0.93 25.91
N HIS A 384 -6.29 0.39 25.92
CA HIS A 384 -6.57 1.10 27.19
C HIS A 384 -7.78 0.51 27.92
N PHE A 385 -8.88 0.28 27.19
CA PHE A 385 -10.08 -0.36 27.74
C PHE A 385 -9.77 -1.73 28.36
N LEU A 386 -9.06 -2.61 27.63
CA LEU A 386 -8.67 -3.92 28.13
C LEU A 386 -7.78 -3.81 29.37
N GLY A 387 -6.86 -2.85 29.40
CA GLY A 387 -6.05 -2.54 30.57
C GLY A 387 -6.88 -2.15 31.79
N TYR A 388 -7.92 -1.33 31.64
CA TYR A 388 -8.85 -1.01 32.75
C TYR A 388 -9.60 -2.24 33.27
N MET A 389 -9.88 -3.21 32.40
CA MET A 389 -10.55 -4.47 32.75
C MET A 389 -9.58 -5.52 33.29
N GLY A 390 -8.28 -5.23 33.42
CA GLY A 390 -7.26 -6.20 33.84
C GLY A 390 -7.00 -7.33 32.83
N ARG A 391 -7.40 -7.13 31.56
CA ARG A 391 -7.18 -8.07 30.45
C ARG A 391 -5.93 -7.65 29.67
N TRP A 392 -4.85 -8.36 29.88
CA TRP A 392 -3.52 -8.05 29.33
C TRP A 392 -3.08 -8.99 28.22
N ASP A 393 -3.94 -9.88 27.76
CA ASP A 393 -3.65 -10.94 26.78
C ASP A 393 -3.63 -10.42 25.34
#